data_704917ccb39fd4b44261f2ee476bb121
#
_entry.id   704917ccb39fd4b44261f2ee476bb121
#
_cell.length_a   1.000
_cell.length_b   1.000
_cell.length_c   1.000
_cell.angle_alpha   90.00
_cell.angle_beta   90.00
_cell.angle_gamma   90.00
#
_symmetry.space_group_name_H-M   'P 1'
#
loop_
_entity.id
_entity.type
_entity.pdbx_description
1 polymer ?
#
loop_
_entity_poly.entity_id
_entity_poly.type
_entity_poly.pdbx_seq_one_letter_code
_entity_poly.pdbx_strand_id
1 'polypeptide(L)'
;MAWLDVEVLAGEQYGLITSAQVDVRGVSRATLHRKVRQGYVQQVRRGVYVLSSARWDIHRDLRAAWLSLDPKKSAGERLWDSPQFIVASASAAEVYGVGDFYTQQYEFYSRERKQISFEDIHLSRRQDMPAEATIVEGLPLVPPTRLICDFLRESRDLEKVSLVLQELIQKEYEVHW
;
A
#
# COMPACT_ATOMS: atom_id res chain seq x y z
N MET A 1 5.76 -20.94 19.50
CA MET A 1 5.43 -19.55 19.88
C MET A 1 5.84 -18.59 18.75
N ALA A 2 7.09 -18.44 18.38
CA ALA A 2 7.51 -17.43 17.38
C ALA A 2 6.77 -17.45 16.01
N TRP A 3 6.39 -18.63 15.51
CA TRP A 3 5.60 -18.69 14.26
C TRP A 3 4.15 -18.24 14.44
N LEU A 4 3.53 -18.54 15.58
CA LEU A 4 2.19 -18.05 15.90
C LEU A 4 2.13 -16.51 15.92
N ASP A 5 3.17 -15.86 16.46
CA ASP A 5 3.27 -14.40 16.49
C ASP A 5 3.37 -13.80 15.07
N VAL A 6 3.99 -14.55 14.15
CA VAL A 6 4.02 -14.19 12.71
C VAL A 6 2.62 -14.31 12.09
N GLU A 7 1.90 -15.39 12.40
CA GLU A 7 0.53 -15.60 11.89
C GLU A 7 -0.44 -14.56 12.43
N VAL A 8 -0.33 -14.19 13.70
CA VAL A 8 -1.14 -13.12 14.31
C VAL A 8 -0.89 -11.80 13.59
N LEU A 9 0.39 -11.39 13.46
CA LEU A 9 0.72 -10.17 12.73
C LEU A 9 0.22 -10.19 11.29
N ALA A 10 0.42 -11.29 10.58
CA ALA A 10 -0.06 -11.41 9.20
C ALA A 10 -1.60 -11.25 9.13
N GLY A 11 -2.33 -11.79 10.10
CA GLY A 11 -3.79 -11.61 10.22
C GLY A 11 -4.21 -10.15 10.36
N GLU A 12 -3.41 -9.33 11.07
CA GLU A 12 -3.64 -7.90 11.25
C GLU A 12 -3.30 -7.06 10.01
N GLN A 13 -2.60 -7.62 9.03
CA GLN A 13 -2.19 -6.95 7.80
C GLN A 13 -2.55 -7.74 6.52
N TYR A 14 -3.80 -8.20 6.46
CA TYR A 14 -4.40 -8.88 5.29
C TYR A 14 -3.68 -10.17 4.86
N GLY A 15 -3.13 -10.89 5.84
CA GLY A 15 -2.40 -12.14 5.60
C GLY A 15 -0.98 -11.94 5.09
N LEU A 16 -0.52 -10.71 4.93
CA LEU A 16 0.82 -10.39 4.43
C LEU A 16 1.83 -10.34 5.58
N ILE A 17 3.07 -10.70 5.28
CA ILE A 17 4.21 -10.60 6.20
C ILE A 17 5.48 -10.32 5.41
N THR A 18 6.37 -9.51 5.96
CA THR A 18 7.69 -9.30 5.37
C THR A 18 8.75 -10.20 6.01
N SER A 19 9.80 -10.52 5.27
CA SER A 19 10.94 -11.26 5.82
C SER A 19 11.61 -10.54 7.01
N ALA A 20 11.60 -9.20 7.00
CA ALA A 20 12.14 -8.40 8.10
C ALA A 20 11.26 -8.49 9.36
N GLN A 21 9.94 -8.50 9.22
CA GLN A 21 9.01 -8.72 10.34
C GLN A 21 9.13 -10.12 10.93
N VAL A 22 9.37 -11.13 10.10
CA VAL A 22 9.62 -12.52 10.51
C VAL A 22 10.90 -12.60 11.33
N ASP A 23 11.98 -11.94 10.87
CA ASP A 23 13.28 -11.90 11.55
C ASP A 23 13.19 -11.21 12.93
N VAL A 24 12.52 -10.07 13.01
CA VAL A 24 12.25 -9.34 14.28
C VAL A 24 11.52 -10.22 15.30
N ARG A 25 10.69 -11.17 14.86
CA ARG A 25 9.98 -12.12 15.73
C ARG A 25 10.80 -13.38 16.06
N GLY A 26 12.08 -13.38 15.74
CA GLY A 26 13.00 -14.48 16.05
C GLY A 26 12.79 -15.75 15.20
N VAL A 27 12.07 -15.63 14.07
CA VAL A 27 11.93 -16.75 13.13
C VAL A 27 13.03 -16.69 12.09
N SER A 28 13.84 -17.75 11.99
CA SER A 28 14.94 -17.78 11.04
C SER A 28 14.48 -17.83 9.58
N ARG A 29 15.33 -17.32 8.67
CA ARG A 29 15.11 -17.44 7.22
C ARG A 29 14.93 -18.88 6.77
N ALA A 30 15.66 -19.83 7.35
CA ALA A 30 15.53 -21.25 7.07
C ALA A 30 14.12 -21.77 7.42
N THR A 31 13.56 -21.32 8.53
CA THR A 31 12.18 -21.65 8.93
C THR A 31 11.18 -21.05 7.95
N LEU A 32 11.34 -19.78 7.56
CA LEU A 32 10.48 -19.15 6.56
C LEU A 32 10.52 -19.90 5.22
N HIS A 33 11.70 -20.23 4.72
CA HIS A 33 11.85 -21.03 3.50
C HIS A 33 11.23 -22.42 3.60
N ARG A 34 11.31 -23.06 4.77
CA ARG A 34 10.63 -24.33 5.01
C ARG A 34 9.11 -24.18 4.93
N LYS A 35 8.56 -23.11 5.52
CA LYS A 35 7.12 -22.80 5.44
C LYS A 35 6.65 -22.52 4.02
N VAL A 36 7.46 -21.85 3.20
CA VAL A 36 7.20 -21.67 1.76
C VAL A 36 7.17 -23.01 1.06
N ARG A 37 8.17 -23.88 1.25
CA ARG A 37 8.18 -25.22 0.61
C ARG A 37 7.05 -26.13 1.06
N GLN A 38 6.55 -25.97 2.26
CA GLN A 38 5.40 -26.69 2.81
C GLN A 38 4.05 -26.10 2.35
N GLY A 39 4.05 -24.98 1.61
CA GLY A 39 2.83 -24.34 1.12
C GLY A 39 2.04 -23.54 2.18
N TYR A 40 2.60 -23.30 3.38
CA TYR A 40 1.95 -22.47 4.40
C TYR A 40 1.97 -20.98 4.08
N VAL A 41 2.99 -20.53 3.35
CA VAL A 41 3.11 -19.16 2.85
C VAL A 41 3.58 -19.18 1.40
N GLN A 42 3.19 -18.16 0.65
CA GLN A 42 3.60 -17.94 -0.73
C GLN A 42 4.29 -16.59 -0.85
N GLN A 43 5.33 -16.52 -1.66
CA GLN A 43 5.99 -15.25 -1.94
C GLN A 43 5.15 -14.45 -2.94
N VAL A 44 4.72 -13.25 -2.54
CA VAL A 44 3.98 -12.29 -3.39
C VAL A 44 4.96 -11.44 -4.18
N ARG A 45 5.99 -10.96 -3.51
CA ARG A 45 7.09 -10.21 -4.11
C ARG A 45 8.36 -10.40 -3.28
N ARG A 46 9.50 -9.89 -3.76
CA ARG A 46 10.77 -10.00 -3.03
C ARG A 46 10.62 -9.45 -1.61
N GLY A 47 10.82 -10.34 -0.63
CA GLY A 47 10.77 -10.02 0.80
C GLY A 47 9.38 -9.88 1.39
N VAL A 48 8.30 -10.12 0.63
CA VAL A 48 6.91 -10.10 1.11
C VAL A 48 6.22 -11.41 0.77
N TYR A 49 5.53 -11.97 1.74
CA TYR A 49 4.86 -13.25 1.68
C TYR A 49 3.41 -13.11 2.14
N VAL A 50 2.55 -14.02 1.68
CA VAL A 50 1.16 -14.12 2.11
C VAL A 50 0.92 -15.49 2.72
N LEU A 51 0.16 -15.56 3.81
CA LEU A 51 -0.34 -16.82 4.36
C LEU A 51 -1.28 -17.50 3.35
N SER A 52 -1.11 -18.81 3.14
CA SER A 52 -1.99 -19.56 2.24
C SER A 52 -3.44 -19.63 2.73
N SER A 53 -3.66 -19.41 4.02
CA SER A 53 -4.98 -19.26 4.65
C SER A 53 -5.60 -17.87 4.52
N ALA A 54 -4.85 -16.90 3.99
CA ALA A 54 -5.36 -15.54 3.85
C ALA A 54 -6.51 -15.47 2.84
N ARG A 55 -7.51 -14.63 3.15
CA ARG A 55 -8.59 -14.35 2.20
C ARG A 55 -8.04 -13.66 0.97
N TRP A 56 -8.76 -13.84 -0.14
CA TRP A 56 -8.45 -13.11 -1.37
C TRP A 56 -8.61 -11.60 -1.14
N ASP A 57 -7.67 -10.81 -1.65
CA ASP A 57 -7.64 -9.35 -1.55
C ASP A 57 -7.25 -8.78 -2.91
N ILE A 58 -8.11 -7.95 -3.49
CA ILE A 58 -7.89 -7.31 -4.80
C ILE A 58 -6.67 -6.39 -4.78
N HIS A 59 -6.37 -5.78 -3.63
CA HIS A 59 -5.25 -4.86 -3.46
C HIS A 59 -4.01 -5.52 -2.86
N ARG A 60 -3.93 -6.87 -2.88
CA ARG A 60 -2.81 -7.62 -2.28
C ARG A 60 -1.45 -7.16 -2.78
N ASP A 61 -1.29 -6.98 -4.08
CA ASP A 61 0.00 -6.63 -4.67
C ASP A 61 0.39 -5.19 -4.33
N LEU A 62 -0.56 -4.25 -4.34
CA LEU A 62 -0.36 -2.88 -3.86
C LEU A 62 0.01 -2.84 -2.38
N ARG A 63 -0.64 -3.64 -1.51
CA ARG A 63 -0.28 -3.76 -0.09
C ARG A 63 1.11 -4.32 0.08
N ALA A 64 1.46 -5.36 -0.67
CA ALA A 64 2.79 -5.93 -0.64
C ALA A 64 3.85 -4.92 -1.09
N ALA A 65 3.55 -4.11 -2.11
CA ALA A 65 4.40 -3.00 -2.54
C ALA A 65 4.57 -1.97 -1.42
N TRP A 66 3.48 -1.54 -0.80
CA TRP A 66 3.51 -0.61 0.33
C TRP A 66 4.32 -1.15 1.52
N LEU A 67 4.10 -2.41 1.93
CA LEU A 67 4.86 -3.05 3.01
C LEU A 67 6.36 -3.13 2.70
N SER A 68 6.74 -3.33 1.44
CA SER A 68 8.15 -3.41 1.04
C SER A 68 8.90 -2.07 1.16
N LEU A 69 8.18 -0.94 1.23
CA LEU A 69 8.79 0.39 1.41
C LEU A 69 9.36 0.60 2.84
N ASP A 70 8.79 -0.04 3.86
CA ASP A 70 9.33 -0.07 5.23
C ASP A 70 9.09 -1.45 5.85
N PRO A 71 9.92 -2.44 5.49
CA PRO A 71 9.61 -3.84 5.75
C PRO A 71 9.73 -4.25 7.22
N LYS A 72 10.25 -3.41 8.11
CA LYS A 72 10.37 -3.72 9.54
C LYS A 72 9.12 -3.38 10.33
N LYS A 73 8.45 -2.28 9.96
CA LYS A 73 7.23 -1.81 10.63
C LYS A 73 6.01 -2.58 10.16
N SER A 74 5.12 -2.89 11.09
CA SER A 74 3.80 -3.44 10.77
C SER A 74 2.90 -2.40 10.10
N ALA A 75 1.83 -2.85 9.47
CA ALA A 75 0.82 -1.96 8.90
C ALA A 75 0.21 -1.03 9.98
N GLY A 76 -0.11 -1.58 11.16
CA GLY A 76 -0.63 -0.82 12.29
C GLY A 76 0.31 0.28 12.76
N GLU A 77 1.60 -0.03 12.97
CA GLU A 77 2.61 0.97 13.35
C GLU A 77 2.76 2.09 12.33
N ARG A 78 2.62 1.77 11.03
CA ARG A 78 2.74 2.74 9.94
C ARG A 78 1.52 3.65 9.78
N LEU A 79 0.36 3.20 10.25
CA LEU A 79 -0.89 3.97 10.19
C LEU A 79 -1.10 4.81 11.45
N TRP A 80 -0.46 4.44 12.58
CA TRP A 80 -0.59 5.15 13.86
C TRP A 80 0.04 6.55 13.82
N ASP A 81 1.22 6.67 13.23
CA ASP A 81 1.89 7.95 12.97
C ASP A 81 1.48 8.52 11.62
N SER A 82 1.82 9.80 11.34
CA SER A 82 1.69 10.36 9.99
C SER A 82 2.38 9.44 8.99
N PRO A 83 1.66 8.81 8.05
CA PRO A 83 2.24 7.82 7.16
C PRO A 83 3.41 8.42 6.36
N GLN A 84 4.56 7.74 6.41
CA GLN A 84 5.74 8.15 5.63
C GLN A 84 5.53 7.91 4.13
N PHE A 85 4.77 6.88 3.80
CA PHE A 85 4.44 6.47 2.43
C PHE A 85 2.94 6.39 2.28
N ILE A 86 2.37 7.14 1.35
CA ILE A 86 0.94 7.12 1.03
C ILE A 86 0.72 6.73 -0.42
N VAL A 87 -0.31 5.97 -0.67
CA VAL A 87 -0.75 5.60 -2.02
C VAL A 87 -1.26 6.85 -2.73
N ALA A 88 -0.85 7.04 -3.97
CA ALA A 88 -1.08 8.27 -4.71
C ALA A 88 -1.49 8.02 -6.17
N SER A 89 -1.87 9.09 -6.85
CA SER A 89 -2.11 9.10 -8.29
C SER A 89 -3.06 7.99 -8.75
N ALA A 90 -2.76 7.28 -9.85
CA ALA A 90 -3.62 6.24 -10.40
C ALA A 90 -3.83 5.05 -9.43
N SER A 91 -2.81 4.72 -8.62
CA SER A 91 -2.97 3.67 -7.60
C SER A 91 -3.97 4.05 -6.50
N ALA A 92 -4.03 5.33 -6.10
CA ALA A 92 -5.06 5.79 -5.17
C ALA A 92 -6.46 5.79 -5.80
N ALA A 93 -6.58 6.23 -7.07
CA ALA A 93 -7.83 6.19 -7.80
C ALA A 93 -8.39 4.76 -7.90
N GLU A 94 -7.53 3.76 -8.14
CA GLU A 94 -7.91 2.35 -8.17
C GLU A 94 -8.48 1.89 -6.83
N VAL A 95 -7.85 2.22 -5.70
CA VAL A 95 -8.35 1.85 -4.37
C VAL A 95 -9.65 2.57 -4.03
N TYR A 96 -9.81 3.83 -4.41
CA TYR A 96 -11.09 4.55 -4.31
C TYR A 96 -12.17 3.95 -5.24
N GLY A 97 -11.76 3.15 -6.22
CA GLY A 97 -12.63 2.58 -7.24
C GLY A 97 -13.19 3.64 -8.18
N VAL A 98 -12.39 4.64 -8.54
CA VAL A 98 -12.78 5.77 -9.39
C VAL A 98 -11.85 5.93 -10.58
N GLY A 99 -12.40 6.39 -11.70
CA GLY A 99 -11.70 6.56 -12.96
C GLY A 99 -11.30 5.21 -13.57
N ASP A 100 -10.74 5.30 -14.77
CA ASP A 100 -10.15 4.16 -15.50
C ASP A 100 -8.71 4.53 -15.85
N PHE A 101 -7.80 4.26 -14.92
CA PHE A 101 -6.38 4.54 -15.05
C PHE A 101 -5.60 3.25 -15.11
N TYR A 102 -4.86 3.06 -16.17
CA TYR A 102 -3.87 2.00 -16.26
C TYR A 102 -2.52 2.53 -15.84
N THR A 103 -1.90 1.88 -14.86
CA THR A 103 -0.50 2.14 -14.48
C THR A 103 0.29 0.84 -14.46
N GLN A 104 1.54 0.91 -14.88
CA GLN A 104 2.47 -0.23 -14.82
C GLN A 104 3.20 -0.29 -13.48
N GLN A 105 3.09 0.75 -12.67
CA GLN A 105 3.79 0.89 -11.41
C GLN A 105 2.83 1.28 -10.30
N TYR A 106 3.09 0.77 -9.10
CA TYR A 106 2.41 1.25 -7.89
C TYR A 106 2.95 2.60 -7.48
N GLU A 107 2.08 3.60 -7.36
CA GLU A 107 2.45 4.99 -7.16
C GLU A 107 2.29 5.39 -5.69
N PHE A 108 3.37 5.92 -5.11
CA PHE A 108 3.41 6.37 -3.73
C PHE A 108 4.05 7.74 -3.62
N TYR A 109 3.61 8.52 -2.63
CA TYR A 109 4.30 9.72 -2.16
C TYR A 109 5.08 9.43 -0.89
N SER A 110 6.22 10.13 -0.74
CA SER A 110 7.07 10.09 0.44
C SER A 110 7.54 11.49 0.82
N ARG A 111 7.64 11.76 2.14
CA ARG A 111 8.26 13.01 2.65
C ARG A 111 9.75 13.03 2.41
N GLU A 112 10.40 11.90 2.56
CA GLU A 112 11.84 11.76 2.47
C GLU A 112 12.26 11.07 1.17
N ARG A 113 13.47 11.39 0.73
CA ARG A 113 14.07 10.66 -0.38
C ARG A 113 14.45 9.27 0.10
N LYS A 114 13.91 8.26 -0.58
CA LYS A 114 14.29 6.86 -0.36
C LYS A 114 14.70 6.24 -1.69
N GLN A 115 15.86 5.61 -1.70
CA GLN A 115 16.28 4.80 -2.82
C GLN A 115 15.58 3.44 -2.73
N ILE A 116 14.90 3.06 -3.79
CA ILE A 116 14.21 1.77 -3.93
C ILE A 116 14.78 1.02 -5.12
N SER A 117 14.75 -0.32 -5.03
CA SER A 117 15.22 -1.22 -6.09
C SER A 117 14.08 -2.03 -6.73
N PHE A 118 12.85 -1.53 -6.61
CA PHE A 118 11.66 -2.17 -7.17
C PHE A 118 11.24 -1.42 -8.44
N GLU A 119 11.28 -2.10 -9.58
CA GLU A 119 10.93 -1.51 -10.88
C GLU A 119 9.43 -1.23 -11.03
N ASP A 120 8.59 -1.98 -10.29
CA ASP A 120 7.14 -1.86 -10.26
C ASP A 120 6.62 -0.82 -9.24
N ILE A 121 7.51 -0.03 -8.63
CA ILE A 121 7.14 1.04 -7.71
C ILE A 121 7.65 2.39 -8.23
N HIS A 122 6.74 3.34 -8.33
CA HIS A 122 7.05 4.75 -8.54
C HIS A 122 6.91 5.51 -7.23
N LEU A 123 8.02 5.93 -6.65
CA LEU A 123 8.06 6.68 -5.39
C LEU A 123 8.43 8.14 -5.65
N SER A 124 7.48 9.04 -5.51
CA SER A 124 7.66 10.48 -5.67
C SER A 124 7.87 11.16 -4.32
N ARG A 125 9.00 11.87 -4.17
CA ARG A 125 9.20 12.74 -3.02
C ARG A 125 8.31 13.97 -3.14
N ARG A 126 7.55 14.28 -2.09
CA ARG A 126 6.69 15.46 -2.01
C ARG A 126 6.97 16.23 -0.72
N GLN A 127 7.28 17.52 -0.84
CA GLN A 127 7.40 18.40 0.32
C GLN A 127 6.04 18.85 0.84
N ASP A 128 5.05 18.92 -0.06
CA ASP A 128 3.67 19.29 0.19
C ASP A 128 2.78 18.05 0.48
N MET A 129 3.32 17.05 1.20
CA MET A 129 2.54 15.90 1.63
C MET A 129 1.32 16.34 2.45
N PRO A 130 0.14 15.72 2.26
CA PRO A 130 -1.01 15.99 3.13
C PRO A 130 -0.64 15.70 4.60
N ALA A 131 -1.18 16.50 5.51
CA ALA A 131 -0.98 16.30 6.95
C ALA A 131 -1.55 14.95 7.41
N GLU A 132 -2.68 14.58 6.83
CA GLU A 132 -3.39 13.33 7.11
C GLU A 132 -3.60 12.55 5.81
N ALA A 133 -3.59 11.23 5.91
CA ALA A 133 -3.99 10.34 4.84
C ALA A 133 -5.43 9.87 5.06
N THR A 134 -6.14 9.60 3.97
CA THR A 134 -7.43 8.90 4.03
C THR A 134 -7.16 7.41 4.09
N ILE A 135 -7.65 6.73 5.13
CA ILE A 135 -7.47 5.28 5.26
C ILE A 135 -8.63 4.57 4.57
N VAL A 136 -8.31 3.83 3.52
CA VAL A 136 -9.27 3.01 2.78
C VAL A 136 -8.77 1.57 2.80
N GLU A 137 -9.60 0.66 3.29
CA GLU A 137 -9.26 -0.76 3.42
C GLU A 137 -7.87 -1.00 4.06
N GLY A 138 -7.49 -0.18 5.05
CA GLY A 138 -6.21 -0.30 5.74
C GLY A 138 -4.99 0.18 4.95
N LEU A 139 -5.18 0.86 3.83
CA LEU A 139 -4.13 1.56 3.08
C LEU A 139 -4.23 3.06 3.31
N PRO A 140 -3.10 3.77 3.52
CA PRO A 140 -3.10 5.22 3.57
C PRO A 140 -3.05 5.80 2.16
N LEU A 141 -4.08 6.53 1.77
CA LEU A 141 -4.22 7.16 0.46
C LEU A 141 -4.09 8.68 0.56
N VAL A 142 -3.67 9.33 -0.51
CA VAL A 142 -3.86 10.78 -0.64
C VAL A 142 -5.35 11.10 -0.50
N PRO A 143 -5.71 12.18 0.25
CA PRO A 143 -7.12 12.58 0.37
C PRO A 143 -7.76 12.83 -1.01
N PRO A 144 -9.07 12.62 -1.16
CA PRO A 144 -9.79 12.79 -2.43
C PRO A 144 -9.56 14.15 -3.09
N THR A 145 -9.63 15.24 -2.32
CA THR A 145 -9.32 16.59 -2.82
C THR A 145 -7.89 16.68 -3.38
N ARG A 146 -6.91 16.10 -2.66
CA ARG A 146 -5.53 16.09 -3.11
C ARG A 146 -5.35 15.29 -4.39
N LEU A 147 -6.03 14.15 -4.53
CA LEU A 147 -6.02 13.34 -5.75
C LEU A 147 -6.47 14.15 -6.97
N ILE A 148 -7.57 14.89 -6.85
CA ILE A 148 -8.09 15.76 -7.91
C ILE A 148 -7.09 16.88 -8.24
N CYS A 149 -6.56 17.56 -7.22
CA CYS A 149 -5.55 18.62 -7.42
C CYS A 149 -4.31 18.11 -8.14
N ASP A 150 -3.82 16.92 -7.78
CA ASP A 150 -2.64 16.32 -8.40
C ASP A 150 -2.92 15.95 -9.87
N PHE A 151 -4.09 15.40 -10.19
CA PHE A 151 -4.49 15.11 -11.56
C PHE A 151 -4.60 16.37 -12.41
N LEU A 152 -5.11 17.46 -11.87
CA LEU A 152 -5.15 18.76 -12.57
C LEU A 152 -3.74 19.32 -12.81
N ARG A 153 -2.82 19.20 -11.83
CA ARG A 153 -1.44 19.65 -11.96
C ARG A 153 -0.64 18.83 -12.98
N GLU A 154 -0.94 17.54 -13.10
CA GLU A 154 -0.32 16.64 -14.07
C GLU A 154 -0.85 16.83 -15.49
N SER A 155 -1.68 17.84 -15.72
CA SER A 155 -2.31 18.16 -17.02
C SER A 155 -3.06 16.96 -17.62
N ARG A 156 -3.69 16.15 -16.75
CA ARG A 156 -4.53 15.04 -17.21
C ARG A 156 -5.79 15.61 -17.89
N ASP A 157 -6.37 14.78 -18.75
CA ASP A 157 -7.61 15.09 -19.43
C ASP A 157 -8.69 15.55 -18.44
N LEU A 158 -9.19 16.78 -18.64
CA LEU A 158 -10.17 17.40 -17.74
C LEU A 158 -11.50 16.62 -17.69
N GLU A 159 -11.88 15.95 -18.78
CA GLU A 159 -13.08 15.11 -18.78
C GLU A 159 -12.91 13.92 -17.85
N LYS A 160 -11.74 13.27 -17.89
CA LYS A 160 -11.43 12.17 -16.98
C LYS A 160 -11.35 12.62 -15.52
N VAL A 161 -10.74 13.79 -15.26
CA VAL A 161 -10.68 14.35 -13.90
C VAL A 161 -12.08 14.69 -13.38
N SER A 162 -12.93 15.25 -14.22
CA SER A 162 -14.34 15.54 -13.89
C SER A 162 -15.11 14.27 -13.55
N LEU A 163 -14.91 13.19 -14.30
CA LEU A 163 -15.52 11.90 -14.02
C LEU A 163 -15.07 11.34 -12.65
N VAL A 164 -13.77 11.38 -12.38
CA VAL A 164 -13.22 10.95 -11.07
C VAL A 164 -13.86 11.75 -9.92
N LEU A 165 -13.99 13.07 -10.07
CA LEU A 165 -14.64 13.91 -9.08
C LEU A 165 -16.11 13.51 -8.85
N GLN A 166 -16.86 13.28 -9.92
CA GLN A 166 -18.26 12.85 -9.83
C GLN A 166 -18.37 11.48 -9.12
N GLU A 167 -17.51 10.53 -9.46
CA GLU A 167 -17.50 9.21 -8.85
C GLU A 167 -17.10 9.24 -7.36
N LEU A 168 -16.13 10.10 -6.97
CA LEU A 168 -15.79 10.32 -5.57
C LEU A 168 -16.98 10.84 -4.77
N ILE A 169 -17.70 11.83 -5.31
CA ILE A 169 -18.91 12.39 -4.69
C ILE A 169 -20.01 11.34 -4.58
N GLN A 170 -20.25 10.55 -5.63
CA GLN A 170 -21.24 9.47 -5.63
C GLN A 170 -20.94 8.38 -4.59
N LYS A 171 -19.65 8.15 -4.29
CA LYS A 171 -19.20 7.21 -3.27
C LYS A 171 -19.10 7.84 -1.88
N GLU A 172 -19.61 9.05 -1.71
CA GLU A 172 -19.65 9.79 -0.44
C GLU A 172 -18.26 10.11 0.14
N TYR A 173 -17.22 10.14 -0.68
CA TYR A 173 -15.94 10.68 -0.25
C TYR A 173 -16.00 12.20 -0.16
N GLU A 174 -15.55 12.73 0.98
CA GLU A 174 -15.51 14.18 1.20
C GLU A 174 -14.46 14.84 0.30
N VAL A 175 -14.89 15.78 -0.53
CA VAL A 175 -14.02 16.63 -1.36
C VAL A 175 -14.19 18.07 -0.89
N HIS A 176 -13.16 18.60 -0.23
CA HIS A 176 -13.13 19.98 0.28
C HIS A 176 -12.26 20.86 -0.62
N TRP A 177 -12.76 22.04 -0.99
CA TRP A 177 -12.07 23.03 -1.84
C TRP A 177 -11.47 24.16 -1.01
#